data_e4f2d807007def80648bb7cd04518089
#
_entry.id   e4f2d807007def80648bb7cd04518089
#
_cell.length_a   1.000
_cell.length_b   1.000
_cell.length_c   1.000
_cell.angle_alpha   90.00
_cell.angle_beta   90.00
_cell.angle_gamma   90.00
#
_symmetry.space_group_name_H-M   'P 1'
#
loop_
_entity.id
_entity.type
_entity.pdbx_description
1 polymer ?
#
loop_
_entity_poly.entity_id
_entity_poly.type
_entity_poly.pdbx_seq_one_letter_code
_entity_poly.pdbx_strand_id
1 'polypeptide(L)'
;MGVVNETLLNEFVEAAVHRDEPRLAEAREALELEMGTDALVDAAAVIGCFQRLNRMADGAGIELDEQMIMMTAGIRDELKIDDYASAANTPKLTGMKRLLSVVMRPFEGFMMRAMQKGIQKAQAKQRHDPK
;
A
#
# COMPACT_ATOMS: atom_id res chain seq x y z
N MET A 1 2.13 8.76 14.96
CA MET A 1 2.85 9.81 14.20
C MET A 1 2.11 9.91 12.88
N GLY A 2 1.23 10.90 12.70
CA GLY A 2 0.43 11.08 11.50
C GLY A 2 1.24 11.80 10.41
N VAL A 3 0.82 11.66 9.18
CA VAL A 3 1.34 12.44 8.04
C VAL A 3 0.71 13.82 8.11
N VAL A 4 1.50 14.88 7.89
CA VAL A 4 0.98 16.25 7.82
C VAL A 4 0.01 16.32 6.64
N ASN A 5 -1.16 16.93 6.84
CA ASN A 5 -2.21 17.07 5.83
C ASN A 5 -2.71 15.73 5.22
N GLU A 6 -2.69 14.65 6.03
CA GLU A 6 -3.11 13.30 5.62
C GLU A 6 -4.48 13.29 4.92
N THR A 7 -5.44 14.06 5.43
CA THR A 7 -6.79 14.12 4.87
C THR A 7 -6.79 14.67 3.44
N LEU A 8 -6.03 15.75 3.18
CA LEU A 8 -5.93 16.35 1.83
C LEU A 8 -5.24 15.41 0.84
N LEU A 9 -4.17 14.75 1.30
CA LEU A 9 -3.45 13.77 0.48
C LEU A 9 -4.34 12.58 0.13
N ASN A 10 -5.08 12.04 1.09
CA ASN A 10 -6.01 10.93 0.86
C ASN A 10 -7.13 11.32 -0.10
N GLU A 11 -7.72 12.52 0.05
CA GLU A 11 -8.74 13.02 -0.84
C GLU A 11 -8.24 13.13 -2.29
N PHE A 12 -7.04 13.65 -2.48
CA PHE A 12 -6.41 13.73 -3.79
C PHE A 12 -6.13 12.36 -4.41
N VAL A 13 -5.62 11.40 -3.60
CA VAL A 13 -5.38 10.02 -4.04
C VAL A 13 -6.67 9.34 -4.47
N GLU A 14 -7.71 9.41 -3.64
CA GLU A 14 -9.02 8.79 -3.91
C GLU A 14 -9.64 9.34 -5.20
N ALA A 15 -9.67 10.67 -5.34
CA ALA A 15 -10.20 11.32 -6.53
C ALA A 15 -9.43 10.94 -7.81
N ALA A 16 -8.09 10.88 -7.72
CA ALA A 16 -7.23 10.52 -8.85
C ALA A 16 -7.40 9.05 -9.26
N VAL A 17 -7.45 8.13 -8.29
CA VAL A 17 -7.59 6.70 -8.54
C VAL A 17 -8.95 6.35 -9.13
N HIS A 18 -10.01 6.96 -8.62
CA HIS A 18 -11.39 6.77 -9.11
C HIS A 18 -11.70 7.56 -10.38
N ARG A 19 -10.81 8.46 -10.82
CA ARG A 19 -11.00 9.32 -11.99
C ARG A 19 -12.27 10.18 -11.89
N ASP A 20 -12.53 10.68 -10.69
CA ASP A 20 -13.62 11.61 -10.42
C ASP A 20 -13.13 13.02 -10.73
N GLU A 21 -13.33 13.47 -11.97
CA GLU A 21 -12.79 14.75 -12.46
C GLU A 21 -13.22 15.97 -11.63
N PRO A 22 -14.51 16.15 -11.25
CA PRO A 22 -14.90 17.27 -10.39
C PRO A 22 -14.19 17.23 -9.03
N ARG A 23 -14.22 16.11 -8.36
CA ARG A 23 -13.59 15.90 -7.06
C ARG A 23 -12.05 16.04 -7.13
N LEU A 24 -11.46 15.59 -8.23
CA LEU A 24 -10.02 15.73 -8.47
C LEU A 24 -9.60 17.19 -8.64
N ALA A 25 -10.42 18.01 -9.33
CA ALA A 25 -10.16 19.43 -9.49
C ALA A 25 -10.16 20.15 -8.13
N GLU A 26 -11.18 19.90 -7.31
CA GLU A 26 -11.28 20.47 -5.96
C GLU A 26 -10.13 20.03 -5.06
N ALA A 27 -9.81 18.73 -5.06
CA ALA A 27 -8.72 18.16 -4.23
C ALA A 27 -7.35 18.71 -4.66
N ARG A 28 -7.13 18.93 -5.96
CA ARG A 28 -5.92 19.54 -6.51
C ARG A 28 -5.74 20.97 -6.02
N GLU A 29 -6.79 21.79 -6.13
CA GLU A 29 -6.76 23.18 -5.68
C GLU A 29 -6.50 23.27 -4.17
N ALA A 30 -7.20 22.46 -3.37
CA ALA A 30 -7.03 22.43 -1.92
C ALA A 30 -5.60 21.99 -1.51
N LEU A 31 -5.05 20.98 -2.17
CA LEU A 31 -3.69 20.48 -1.90
C LEU A 31 -2.63 21.53 -2.29
N GLU A 32 -2.79 22.16 -3.45
CA GLU A 32 -1.86 23.19 -3.91
C GLU A 32 -1.88 24.42 -3.02
N LEU A 33 -3.07 24.84 -2.56
CA LEU A 33 -3.22 25.99 -1.68
C LEU A 33 -2.54 25.78 -0.32
N GLU A 34 -2.66 24.57 0.23
CA GLU A 34 -2.18 24.25 1.59
C GLU A 34 -0.71 23.81 1.61
N MET A 35 -0.27 23.05 0.60
CA MET A 35 1.06 22.43 0.58
C MET A 35 1.98 22.94 -0.53
N GLY A 36 1.44 23.70 -1.46
CA GLY A 36 2.18 24.25 -2.62
C GLY A 36 2.27 23.30 -3.81
N THR A 37 2.64 23.88 -4.96
CA THR A 37 2.71 23.18 -6.26
C THR A 37 3.70 22.00 -6.24
N ASP A 38 4.84 22.14 -5.56
CA ASP A 38 5.86 21.06 -5.49
C ASP A 38 5.28 19.82 -4.83
N ALA A 39 4.56 19.98 -3.71
CA ALA A 39 3.92 18.86 -3.01
C ALA A 39 2.82 18.21 -3.86
N LEU A 40 2.05 19.00 -4.61
CA LEU A 40 1.06 18.49 -5.56
C LEU A 40 1.71 17.63 -6.64
N VAL A 41 2.82 18.10 -7.23
CA VAL A 41 3.57 17.37 -8.26
C VAL A 41 4.14 16.07 -7.71
N ASP A 42 4.73 16.11 -6.52
CA ASP A 42 5.28 14.91 -5.86
C ASP A 42 4.17 13.89 -5.57
N ALA A 43 3.04 14.31 -5.02
CA ALA A 43 1.90 13.43 -4.77
C ALA A 43 1.38 12.79 -6.06
N ALA A 44 1.23 13.58 -7.14
CA ALA A 44 0.82 13.07 -8.44
C ALA A 44 1.84 12.07 -9.03
N ALA A 45 3.13 12.34 -8.90
CA ALA A 45 4.19 11.45 -9.34
C ALA A 45 4.17 10.10 -8.60
N VAL A 46 3.96 10.12 -7.28
CA VAL A 46 3.83 8.91 -6.46
C VAL A 46 2.62 8.08 -6.90
N ILE A 47 1.45 8.70 -7.07
CA ILE A 47 0.24 8.03 -7.58
C ILE A 47 0.52 7.38 -8.94
N GLY A 48 1.10 8.13 -9.87
CA GLY A 48 1.42 7.65 -11.23
C GLY A 48 2.39 6.47 -11.21
N CYS A 49 3.39 6.50 -10.33
CA CYS A 49 4.35 5.42 -10.16
C CYS A 49 3.67 4.13 -9.67
N PHE A 50 2.85 4.20 -8.61
CA PHE A 50 2.12 3.05 -8.08
C PHE A 50 1.10 2.49 -9.08
N GLN A 51 0.34 3.35 -9.75
CA GLN A 51 -0.62 2.94 -10.78
C GLN A 51 0.06 2.21 -11.93
N ARG A 52 1.23 2.68 -12.36
CA ARG A 52 2.03 2.01 -13.39
C ARG A 52 2.49 0.63 -12.93
N LEU A 53 3.05 0.53 -11.71
CA LEU A 53 3.55 -0.73 -11.17
C LEU A 53 2.43 -1.76 -11.04
N ASN A 54 1.27 -1.38 -10.51
CA ASN A 54 0.12 -2.26 -10.37
C ASN A 54 -0.34 -2.78 -11.75
N ARG A 55 -0.46 -1.91 -12.75
CA ARG A 55 -0.86 -2.32 -14.11
C ARG A 55 0.15 -3.22 -14.78
N MET A 56 1.44 -3.01 -14.53
CA MET A 56 2.49 -3.90 -15.06
C MET A 56 2.43 -5.27 -14.39
N ALA A 57 2.23 -5.33 -13.09
CA ALA A 57 2.09 -6.59 -12.35
C ALA A 57 0.85 -7.37 -12.81
N ASP A 58 -0.29 -6.71 -12.91
CA ASP A 58 -1.54 -7.32 -13.38
C ASP A 58 -1.42 -7.80 -14.85
N GLY A 59 -0.87 -6.95 -15.72
CA GLY A 59 -0.71 -7.27 -17.15
C GLY A 59 0.30 -8.38 -17.42
N ALA A 60 1.31 -8.53 -16.57
CA ALA A 60 2.29 -9.60 -16.64
C ALA A 60 1.84 -10.87 -15.92
N GLY A 61 0.71 -10.83 -15.18
CA GLY A 61 0.22 -11.96 -14.39
C GLY A 61 1.19 -12.33 -13.26
N ILE A 62 1.84 -11.34 -12.65
CA ILE A 62 2.78 -11.60 -11.55
C ILE A 62 1.99 -12.11 -10.34
N GLU A 63 2.30 -13.34 -9.96
CA GLU A 63 1.67 -13.99 -8.81
C GLU A 63 2.26 -13.46 -7.50
N LEU A 64 1.40 -13.39 -6.47
CA LEU A 64 1.88 -13.16 -5.11
C LEU A 64 2.61 -14.41 -4.59
N ASP A 65 3.71 -14.15 -3.90
CA ASP A 65 4.49 -15.15 -3.17
C ASP A 65 3.61 -15.81 -2.08
N GLU A 66 3.63 -17.14 -2.01
CA GLU A 66 2.84 -17.89 -1.00
C GLU A 66 3.11 -17.40 0.43
N GLN A 67 4.36 -17.03 0.72
CA GLN A 67 4.73 -16.52 2.03
C GLN A 67 4.06 -15.19 2.33
N MET A 68 3.98 -14.28 1.35
CA MET A 68 3.27 -13.00 1.47
C MET A 68 1.77 -13.22 1.62
N ILE A 69 1.18 -14.17 0.90
CA ILE A 69 -0.25 -14.51 1.03
C ILE A 69 -0.56 -14.97 2.46
N MET A 70 0.29 -15.81 3.05
CA MET A 70 0.12 -16.28 4.43
C MET A 70 0.26 -15.16 5.45
N MET A 71 1.25 -14.27 5.26
CA MET A 71 1.53 -13.16 6.18
C MET A 71 0.50 -12.03 6.12
N THR A 72 -0.23 -11.89 5.01
CA THR A 72 -1.21 -10.83 4.79
C THR A 72 -2.66 -11.33 4.81
N ALA A 73 -2.89 -12.59 5.17
CA ALA A 73 -4.20 -13.23 5.09
C ALA A 73 -5.29 -12.47 5.88
N GLY A 74 -4.97 -11.93 7.05
CA GLY A 74 -5.89 -11.13 7.87
C GLY A 74 -6.28 -9.82 7.20
N ILE A 75 -5.29 -9.08 6.68
CA ILE A 75 -5.50 -7.80 5.98
C ILE A 75 -6.27 -8.03 4.67
N ARG A 76 -5.97 -9.09 3.94
CA ARG A 76 -6.67 -9.45 2.69
C ARG A 76 -8.14 -9.74 2.91
N ASP A 77 -8.46 -10.47 3.99
CA ASP A 77 -9.86 -10.75 4.40
C ASP A 77 -10.60 -9.46 4.79
N GLU A 78 -9.95 -8.59 5.57
CA GLU A 78 -10.53 -7.32 6.05
C GLU A 78 -10.81 -6.37 4.88
N LEU A 79 -9.87 -6.23 3.96
CA LEU A 79 -9.96 -5.35 2.80
C LEU A 79 -10.64 -6.01 1.59
N LYS A 80 -11.08 -7.27 1.70
CA LYS A 80 -11.71 -8.05 0.62
C LYS A 80 -10.88 -8.06 -0.67
N ILE A 81 -9.56 -8.14 -0.55
CA ILE A 81 -8.64 -8.06 -1.69
C ILE A 81 -8.88 -9.22 -2.67
N ASP A 82 -9.32 -10.36 -2.18
CA ASP A 82 -9.58 -11.55 -3.00
C ASP A 82 -10.85 -11.45 -3.85
N ASP A 83 -11.69 -10.42 -3.63
CA ASP A 83 -12.88 -10.15 -4.44
C ASP A 83 -12.56 -9.38 -5.74
N TYR A 84 -11.35 -8.82 -5.87
CA TYR A 84 -10.94 -8.10 -7.07
C TYR A 84 -10.56 -9.06 -8.21
N ALA A 85 -10.82 -8.65 -9.45
CA ALA A 85 -10.52 -9.44 -10.64
C ALA A 85 -9.02 -9.83 -10.77
N SER A 86 -8.13 -8.97 -10.32
CA SER A 86 -6.67 -9.22 -10.28
C SER A 86 -6.27 -10.35 -9.32
N ALA A 87 -7.11 -10.67 -8.34
CA ALA A 87 -6.88 -11.80 -7.43
C ALA A 87 -6.91 -13.17 -8.14
N ALA A 88 -7.43 -13.24 -9.37
CA ALA A 88 -7.39 -14.45 -10.18
C ALA A 88 -5.97 -14.98 -10.41
N ASN A 89 -4.97 -14.11 -10.40
CA ASN A 89 -3.55 -14.46 -10.53
C ASN A 89 -2.91 -14.89 -9.20
N THR A 90 -3.64 -14.83 -8.09
CA THR A 90 -3.11 -15.16 -6.77
C THR A 90 -3.35 -16.62 -6.45
N PRO A 91 -2.31 -17.41 -6.10
CA PRO A 91 -2.46 -18.80 -5.69
C PRO A 91 -3.39 -18.93 -4.48
N LYS A 92 -4.35 -19.85 -4.54
CA LYS A 92 -5.26 -20.12 -3.43
C LYS A 92 -4.55 -20.98 -2.39
N LEU A 93 -4.51 -20.51 -1.15
CA LEU A 93 -4.05 -21.32 -0.03
C LEU A 93 -4.99 -22.52 0.17
N THR A 94 -4.44 -23.74 0.10
CA THR A 94 -5.21 -24.98 0.27
C THR A 94 -4.80 -25.74 1.54
N GLY A 95 -5.75 -26.45 2.12
CA GLY A 95 -5.51 -27.41 3.19
C GLY A 95 -4.79 -26.84 4.43
N MET A 96 -3.69 -27.45 4.80
CA MET A 96 -2.93 -27.14 6.03
C MET A 96 -2.38 -25.69 6.04
N LYS A 97 -2.03 -25.12 4.88
CA LYS A 97 -1.53 -23.75 4.75
C LYS A 97 -2.61 -22.73 5.14
N ARG A 98 -3.87 -22.99 4.79
CA ARG A 98 -5.01 -22.16 5.19
C ARG A 98 -5.26 -22.22 6.70
N LEU A 99 -5.15 -23.42 7.29
CA LEU A 99 -5.28 -23.58 8.74
C LEU A 99 -4.15 -22.83 9.47
N LEU A 100 -2.91 -22.94 8.98
CA LEU A 100 -1.77 -22.25 9.55
C LEU A 100 -1.92 -20.72 9.48
N SER A 101 -2.43 -20.16 8.38
CA SER A 101 -2.68 -18.72 8.26
C SER A 101 -3.70 -18.22 9.28
N VAL A 102 -4.75 -19.00 9.57
CA VAL A 102 -5.76 -18.65 10.60
C VAL A 102 -5.14 -18.66 12.01
N VAL A 103 -4.29 -19.65 12.30
CA VAL A 103 -3.60 -19.75 13.60
C VAL A 103 -2.58 -18.62 13.78
N MET A 104 -1.97 -18.14 12.69
CA MET A 104 -0.97 -17.06 12.73
C MET A 104 -1.59 -15.65 12.78
N ARG A 105 -2.88 -15.48 12.51
CA ARG A 105 -3.57 -14.17 12.56
C ARG A 105 -3.25 -13.33 13.81
N PRO A 106 -3.32 -13.86 15.05
CA PRO A 106 -3.01 -13.06 16.24
C PRO A 106 -1.54 -12.61 16.31
N PHE A 107 -0.64 -13.29 15.58
CA PHE A 107 0.79 -12.95 15.51
C PHE A 107 1.13 -11.93 14.42
N GLU A 108 0.23 -11.67 13.47
CA GLU A 108 0.47 -10.73 12.35
C GLU A 108 0.85 -9.34 12.85
N GLY A 109 0.11 -8.82 13.84
CA GLY A 109 0.39 -7.51 14.42
C GLY A 109 1.73 -7.43 15.18
N PHE A 110 2.16 -8.53 15.79
CA PHE A 110 3.46 -8.59 16.46
C PHE A 110 4.61 -8.65 15.43
N MET A 111 4.44 -9.44 14.38
CA MET A 111 5.44 -9.62 13.33
C MET A 111 5.62 -8.34 12.50
N MET A 112 4.53 -7.64 12.17
CA MET A 112 4.57 -6.32 11.51
C MET A 112 5.31 -5.28 12.35
N ARG A 113 5.07 -5.22 13.66
CA ARG A 113 5.80 -4.31 14.57
C ARG A 113 7.28 -4.67 14.69
N ALA A 114 7.62 -5.96 14.70
CA ALA A 114 9.01 -6.43 14.73
C ALA A 114 9.74 -6.05 13.42
N MET A 115 9.08 -6.22 12.28
CA MET A 115 9.60 -5.85 10.97
C MET A 115 9.81 -4.33 10.85
N GLN A 116 8.84 -3.51 11.28
CA GLN A 116 8.97 -2.06 11.32
C GLN A 116 10.15 -1.60 12.19
N LYS A 117 10.33 -2.20 13.37
CA LYS A 117 11.49 -1.91 14.23
C LYS A 117 12.82 -2.30 13.58
N GLY A 118 12.84 -3.39 12.82
CA GLY A 118 14.01 -3.82 12.05
C GLY A 118 14.38 -2.81 10.97
N ILE A 119 13.39 -2.35 10.19
CA ILE A 119 13.57 -1.34 9.14
C ILE A 119 14.05 0.00 9.74
N GLN A 120 13.44 0.45 10.83
CA GLN A 120 13.86 1.69 11.51
C GLN A 120 15.30 1.62 12.02
N LYS A 121 15.71 0.47 12.58
CA LYS A 121 17.11 0.25 13.00
C LYS A 121 18.09 0.26 11.82
N ALA A 122 17.71 -0.35 10.70
CA ALA A 122 18.53 -0.36 9.49
C ALA A 122 18.70 1.05 8.91
N GLN A 123 17.62 1.83 8.85
CA GLN A 123 17.64 3.22 8.39
C GLN A 123 18.44 4.13 9.32
N ALA A 124 18.35 3.95 10.64
CA ALA A 124 19.13 4.69 11.62
C ALA A 124 20.63 4.41 11.48
N LYS A 125 21.01 3.15 11.18
CA LYS A 125 22.40 2.77 10.94
C LYS A 125 22.97 3.41 9.67
N GLN A 126 22.18 3.48 8.59
CA GLN A 126 22.61 4.15 7.34
C GLN A 126 22.78 5.65 7.49
N ARG A 127 22.01 6.32 8.38
CA ARG A 127 22.18 7.75 8.66
C ARG A 127 23.42 8.08 9.48
N HIS A 128 23.97 7.10 10.20
CA HIS A 128 25.13 7.31 11.09
C HIS A 128 26.47 6.94 10.46
N ASP A 129 26.46 6.38 9.24
CA ASP A 129 27.67 6.03 8.46
C ASP A 129 27.59 6.68 7.07
N PRO A 130 27.78 8.00 6.96
CA PRO A 130 27.89 8.69 5.68
C PRO A 130 29.28 8.41 5.11
N LYS A 131 29.34 7.60 4.07
CA LYS A 131 30.54 7.48 3.24
C LYS A 131 30.81 8.77 2.49
#